data_5d46eb434038209a9420426295bde257
#
_entry.id   5d46eb434038209a9420426295bde257
#
_cell.length_a   1.000
_cell.length_b   1.000
_cell.length_c   1.000
_cell.angle_alpha   90.00
_cell.angle_beta   90.00
_cell.angle_gamma   90.00
#
_symmetry.space_group_name_H-M   'P 1'
#
loop_
_entity.id
_entity.type
_entity.pdbx_description
1 polymer ?
#
loop_
_entity_poly.entity_id
_entity_poly.type
_entity_poly.pdbx_seq_one_letter_code
_entity_poly.pdbx_strand_id
1 'polypeptide(L)'
;MSYSSLTNKYIPASTDNYMRGRGGYKVCKITPHHMACEWTAERCAQSFQVSGRMASANYCIGSDGTIVANVDEENRAWTSSNYYNDCQAITIEIANDNTDTWTISSKAWNALVNLCVDICKRYGFRLNYTGNANGSLTEHRMFAATSCPGPYLHSKMPQLAQEVNARLDGQTVAPTQPSTPNAPSGEKYSVGTPICTNTLSVNCYGTGKVYKGDWSGTIGRVIKGAKYPYRVDRNGVAIGWTNDTGIDTDPHIPGGTTTSTPTVLNSTPSDFIRESATFYPNTTLKIRKAPTEKGIDTGLFYKQGMSVRYDGYVKREGFVWISWISASTGERRWMKAGVLNSKGYNTNPYGRFI
;
A
#
# COMPACT_ATOMS: atom_id res chain seq x y z
N MET A 1 8.80 34.22 19.96
CA MET A 1 8.76 33.11 19.01
C MET A 1 8.63 31.85 19.81
N SER A 2 7.55 31.12 19.68
CA SER A 2 7.27 29.91 20.44
C SER A 2 7.29 28.69 19.50
N TYR A 3 8.47 28.15 19.27
CA TYR A 3 8.68 26.90 18.57
C TYR A 3 9.90 26.16 19.14
N SER A 4 9.99 24.86 18.82
CA SER A 4 11.05 23.96 19.29
C SER A 4 12.44 24.45 18.88
N SER A 5 13.42 24.31 19.78
CA SER A 5 14.85 24.55 19.48
C SER A 5 15.43 23.55 18.46
N LEU A 6 14.72 22.48 18.15
CA LEU A 6 15.08 21.51 17.11
C LEU A 6 14.77 22.02 15.68
N THR A 7 14.15 23.18 15.56
CA THR A 7 13.79 23.79 14.29
C THR A 7 15.02 24.27 13.53
N ASN A 8 15.17 23.81 12.28
CA ASN A 8 16.26 24.23 11.39
C ASN A 8 15.96 25.59 10.73
N LYS A 9 14.70 25.87 10.41
CA LYS A 9 14.26 27.09 9.73
C LYS A 9 12.87 27.52 10.22
N TYR A 10 12.60 28.81 10.13
CA TYR A 10 11.27 29.38 10.32
C TYR A 10 10.79 29.98 8.99
N ILE A 11 9.69 29.44 8.45
CA ILE A 11 9.03 29.90 7.23
C ILE A 11 7.55 30.12 7.60
N PRO A 12 7.14 31.35 7.97
CA PRO A 12 5.82 31.62 8.49
C PRO A 12 4.75 31.40 7.43
N ALA A 13 3.63 30.79 7.84
CA ALA A 13 2.40 30.73 7.03
C ALA A 13 1.81 32.13 6.84
N SER A 14 0.99 32.29 5.79
CA SER A 14 0.18 33.52 5.65
C SER A 14 -0.77 33.66 6.86
N THR A 15 -0.95 34.90 7.35
CA THR A 15 -1.76 35.19 8.52
C THR A 15 -3.24 34.85 8.38
N ASP A 16 -3.73 34.64 7.17
CA ASP A 16 -5.07 34.20 6.83
C ASP A 16 -5.22 32.67 6.71
N ASN A 17 -4.15 31.91 7.00
CA ASN A 17 -4.16 30.45 7.00
C ASN A 17 -4.09 29.82 8.40
N TYR A 18 -4.14 30.61 9.46
CA TYR A 18 -4.17 30.14 10.84
C TYR A 18 -4.94 31.12 11.74
N MET A 19 -5.26 30.71 12.94
CA MET A 19 -5.89 31.58 13.93
C MET A 19 -4.84 32.02 14.97
N ARG A 20 -4.81 33.33 15.28
CA ARG A 20 -4.03 33.85 16.39
C ARG A 20 -4.57 33.34 17.72
N GLY A 21 -3.68 32.84 18.57
CA GLY A 21 -4.04 32.18 19.81
C GLY A 21 -4.67 30.81 19.60
N ARG A 22 -5.11 30.20 20.69
CA ARG A 22 -5.71 28.84 20.70
C ARG A 22 -7.09 28.81 21.32
N GLY A 23 -7.83 29.92 21.27
CA GLY A 23 -9.20 29.99 21.80
C GLY A 23 -9.32 29.65 23.30
N GLY A 24 -8.27 29.92 24.10
CA GLY A 24 -8.25 29.59 25.54
C GLY A 24 -7.84 28.16 25.87
N TYR A 25 -7.62 27.30 24.88
CA TYR A 25 -7.19 25.91 25.08
C TYR A 25 -5.68 25.80 25.30
N LYS A 26 -5.28 24.84 26.16
CA LYS A 26 -3.89 24.47 26.38
C LYS A 26 -3.44 23.41 25.36
N VAL A 27 -2.17 23.43 24.98
CA VAL A 27 -1.56 22.38 24.20
C VAL A 27 -1.44 21.12 25.07
N CYS A 28 -2.07 20.02 24.63
CA CYS A 28 -2.03 18.72 25.29
C CYS A 28 -2.14 17.56 24.30
N LYS A 29 -2.04 17.86 23.01
CA LYS A 29 -2.11 16.86 21.94
C LYS A 29 -1.03 17.10 20.89
N ILE A 30 -0.73 16.04 20.13
CA ILE A 30 0.04 16.09 18.88
C ILE A 30 -0.78 15.38 17.80
N THR A 31 -0.82 15.98 16.61
CA THR A 31 -1.49 15.39 15.44
C THR A 31 -0.50 15.35 14.28
N PRO A 32 0.17 14.22 14.05
CA PRO A 32 0.98 14.01 12.85
C PRO A 32 0.11 13.82 11.61
N HIS A 33 0.53 14.43 10.51
CA HIS A 33 -0.06 14.32 9.18
C HIS A 33 1.00 13.83 8.21
N HIS A 34 0.61 13.33 7.04
CA HIS A 34 1.52 13.16 5.94
C HIS A 34 1.22 14.15 4.83
N MET A 35 2.27 14.68 4.19
CA MET A 35 2.14 15.62 3.09
C MET A 35 1.48 15.03 1.84
N ALA A 36 1.32 13.70 1.79
CA ALA A 36 0.88 12.93 0.63
C ALA A 36 1.73 13.21 -0.64
N CYS A 37 3.02 13.50 -0.43
CA CYS A 37 4.01 13.77 -1.49
C CYS A 37 5.43 13.75 -0.92
N GLU A 38 6.42 13.78 -1.83
CA GLU A 38 7.87 13.80 -1.54
C GLU A 38 8.44 15.24 -1.48
N TRP A 39 7.71 16.18 -0.94
CA TRP A 39 8.18 17.55 -0.82
C TRP A 39 9.24 17.71 0.29
N THR A 40 10.09 18.72 0.16
CA THR A 40 10.93 19.15 1.28
C THR A 40 10.07 19.85 2.34
N ALA A 41 10.59 19.95 3.56
CA ALA A 41 9.92 20.67 4.65
C ALA A 41 9.67 22.14 4.27
N GLU A 42 10.65 22.78 3.62
CA GLU A 42 10.54 24.17 3.17
C GLU A 42 9.44 24.35 2.13
N ARG A 43 9.37 23.44 1.12
CA ARG A 43 8.34 23.53 0.10
C ARG A 43 6.94 23.38 0.68
N CYS A 44 6.76 22.48 1.64
CA CYS A 44 5.52 22.34 2.37
C CYS A 44 5.16 23.64 3.11
N ALA A 45 6.08 24.18 3.91
CA ALA A 45 5.89 25.42 4.63
C ALA A 45 5.60 26.61 3.69
N GLN A 46 6.32 26.73 2.57
CA GLN A 46 6.07 27.75 1.53
C GLN A 46 4.69 27.63 0.93
N SER A 47 4.15 26.43 0.79
CA SER A 47 2.80 26.24 0.26
C SER A 47 1.73 26.88 1.14
N PHE A 48 1.99 27.02 2.44
CA PHE A 48 1.11 27.69 3.40
C PHE A 48 1.27 29.21 3.45
N GLN A 49 2.23 29.77 2.69
CA GLN A 49 2.35 31.23 2.49
C GLN A 49 1.34 31.75 1.45
N VAL A 50 0.74 30.85 0.66
CA VAL A 50 -0.29 31.25 -0.32
C VAL A 50 -1.52 31.73 0.44
N SER A 51 -1.87 33.00 0.27
CA SER A 51 -3.05 33.61 0.88
C SER A 51 -4.34 32.86 0.47
N GLY A 52 -5.24 32.67 1.41
CA GLY A 52 -6.52 31.99 1.17
C GLY A 52 -6.45 30.48 0.98
N ARG A 53 -5.28 29.84 1.26
CA ARG A 53 -5.15 28.37 1.21
C ARG A 53 -6.04 27.67 2.24
N MET A 54 -6.39 28.35 3.33
CA MET A 54 -7.24 27.82 4.43
C MET A 54 -6.67 26.56 5.09
N ALA A 55 -5.32 26.41 5.07
CA ALA A 55 -4.62 25.30 5.69
C ALA A 55 -3.21 25.72 6.12
N SER A 56 -2.71 25.13 7.20
CA SER A 56 -1.35 25.31 7.72
C SER A 56 -1.02 24.20 8.71
N ALA A 57 0.25 24.12 9.15
CA ALA A 57 0.71 23.26 10.24
C ALA A 57 1.64 24.04 11.18
N ASN A 58 1.83 23.58 12.42
CA ASN A 58 2.85 24.17 13.27
C ASN A 58 4.26 23.85 12.76
N TYR A 59 4.46 22.61 12.28
CA TYR A 59 5.74 22.14 11.76
C TYR A 59 5.58 21.37 10.46
N CYS A 60 6.64 21.42 9.65
CA CYS A 60 6.85 20.56 8.48
C CYS A 60 8.16 19.80 8.66
N ILE A 61 8.16 18.49 8.41
CA ILE A 61 9.35 17.62 8.47
C ILE A 61 9.64 17.05 7.08
N GLY A 62 10.84 17.28 6.57
CA GLY A 62 11.32 16.72 5.30
C GLY A 62 11.76 15.26 5.43
N SER A 63 11.88 14.58 4.31
CA SER A 63 12.38 13.20 4.27
C SER A 63 13.85 13.08 4.71
N ASP A 64 14.61 14.18 4.67
CA ASP A 64 15.97 14.29 5.18
C ASP A 64 16.06 14.52 6.70
N GLY A 65 14.90 14.72 7.37
CA GLY A 65 14.79 15.02 8.78
C GLY A 65 14.83 16.52 9.13
N THR A 66 14.90 17.41 8.13
CA THR A 66 14.82 18.86 8.34
C THR A 66 13.47 19.23 8.96
N ILE A 67 13.49 20.07 10.02
CA ILE A 67 12.30 20.56 10.71
C ILE A 67 12.15 22.06 10.39
N VAL A 68 11.02 22.44 9.82
CA VAL A 68 10.65 23.83 9.56
C VAL A 68 9.46 24.19 10.44
N ALA A 69 9.59 25.27 11.25
CA ALA A 69 8.46 25.86 11.94
C ALA A 69 7.68 26.76 10.96
N ASN A 70 6.36 26.69 11.00
CA ASN A 70 5.50 27.38 10.05
C ASN A 70 4.42 28.24 10.74
N VAL A 71 3.72 27.71 11.75
CA VAL A 71 2.84 28.47 12.64
C VAL A 71 3.37 28.36 14.07
N ASP A 72 3.59 29.50 14.73
CA ASP A 72 4.02 29.52 16.14
C ASP A 72 3.10 28.65 17.01
N GLU A 73 3.66 27.93 17.98
CA GLU A 73 2.90 27.00 18.83
C GLU A 73 1.85 27.69 19.70
N GLU A 74 1.96 28.98 19.95
CA GLU A 74 0.92 29.76 20.62
C GLU A 74 -0.33 29.98 19.76
N ASN A 75 -0.24 29.72 18.46
CA ASN A 75 -1.30 29.90 17.48
C ASN A 75 -1.88 28.56 17.04
N ARG A 76 -3.15 28.56 16.67
CA ARG A 76 -3.83 27.41 16.12
C ARG A 76 -3.58 27.30 14.61
N ALA A 77 -2.82 26.31 14.18
CA ALA A 77 -2.74 25.95 12.76
C ALA A 77 -4.07 25.30 12.30
N TRP A 78 -4.39 25.40 11.02
CA TRP A 78 -5.60 24.80 10.42
C TRP A 78 -5.22 23.53 9.67
N THR A 79 -5.21 22.40 10.37
CA THR A 79 -4.63 21.17 9.84
C THR A 79 -5.59 19.99 9.83
N SER A 80 -6.33 19.74 10.93
CA SER A 80 -7.15 18.54 11.08
C SER A 80 -8.63 18.73 10.72
N SER A 81 -9.00 19.89 10.17
CA SER A 81 -10.40 20.26 9.92
C SER A 81 -11.30 20.26 11.17
N ASN A 82 -10.69 20.31 12.35
CA ASN A 82 -11.41 20.32 13.62
C ASN A 82 -10.90 21.42 14.54
N TYR A 83 -11.79 22.36 14.88
CA TYR A 83 -11.46 23.50 15.72
C TYR A 83 -10.86 23.08 17.06
N TYR A 84 -11.53 22.17 17.75
CA TYR A 84 -11.16 21.78 19.11
C TYR A 84 -9.85 20.99 19.16
N ASN A 85 -9.65 20.09 18.19
CA ASN A 85 -8.39 19.37 18.09
C ASN A 85 -7.24 20.33 17.78
N ASP A 86 -7.37 21.16 16.75
CA ASP A 86 -6.31 22.09 16.33
C ASP A 86 -5.98 23.15 17.40
N CYS A 87 -6.95 23.52 18.25
CA CYS A 87 -6.68 24.37 19.41
C CYS A 87 -5.82 23.69 20.49
N GLN A 88 -5.91 22.38 20.62
CA GLN A 88 -5.20 21.59 21.64
C GLN A 88 -3.95 20.88 21.11
N ALA A 89 -3.80 20.77 19.79
CA ALA A 89 -2.73 19.99 19.17
C ALA A 89 -1.61 20.87 18.60
N ILE A 90 -0.38 20.42 18.74
CA ILE A 90 0.69 20.78 17.81
C ILE A 90 0.58 19.84 16.62
N THR A 91 0.43 20.41 15.43
CA THR A 91 0.22 19.68 14.19
C THR A 91 1.49 19.68 13.35
N ILE A 92 1.80 18.52 12.74
CA ILE A 92 3.08 18.27 12.10
C ILE A 92 2.83 17.60 10.73
N GLU A 93 3.19 18.25 9.65
CA GLU A 93 3.19 17.68 8.30
C GLU A 93 4.53 16.99 8.04
N ILE A 94 4.48 15.75 7.55
CA ILE A 94 5.67 14.92 7.34
C ILE A 94 5.73 14.48 5.88
N ALA A 95 6.88 14.71 5.24
CA ALA A 95 7.12 14.27 3.87
C ALA A 95 7.13 12.75 3.77
N ASN A 96 6.48 12.22 2.76
CA ASN A 96 6.67 10.84 2.38
C ASN A 96 8.00 10.69 1.62
N ASP A 97 8.67 9.58 1.78
CA ASP A 97 9.82 9.17 0.96
C ASP A 97 9.41 8.25 -0.18
N ASN A 98 8.12 7.94 -0.24
CA ASN A 98 7.52 7.14 -1.29
C ASN A 98 6.00 7.31 -1.33
N THR A 99 5.47 7.67 -2.50
CA THR A 99 4.05 7.89 -2.73
C THR A 99 3.25 6.62 -3.01
N ASP A 100 3.91 5.49 -3.37
CA ASP A 100 3.21 4.21 -3.56
C ASP A 100 2.79 3.58 -2.23
N THR A 101 3.63 3.72 -1.21
CA THR A 101 3.46 3.09 0.10
C THR A 101 3.22 4.09 1.22
N TRP A 102 3.35 5.38 0.90
CA TRP A 102 3.19 6.47 1.87
C TRP A 102 4.13 6.34 3.08
N THR A 103 5.31 5.71 2.88
CA THR A 103 6.34 5.61 3.92
C THR A 103 6.95 6.97 4.21
N ILE A 104 7.54 7.07 5.39
CA ILE A 104 8.42 8.18 5.75
C ILE A 104 9.82 7.62 6.03
N SER A 105 10.85 8.40 5.75
CA SER A 105 12.24 7.98 5.95
C SER A 105 12.55 7.80 7.44
N SER A 106 13.60 7.04 7.74
CA SER A 106 14.09 6.90 9.12
C SER A 106 14.57 8.24 9.71
N LYS A 107 15.06 9.15 8.86
CA LYS A 107 15.46 10.51 9.31
C LYS A 107 14.23 11.33 9.71
N ALA A 108 13.16 11.31 8.89
CA ALA A 108 11.89 11.96 9.21
C ALA A 108 11.24 11.37 10.47
N TRP A 109 11.28 10.04 10.64
CA TRP A 109 10.79 9.38 11.84
C TRP A 109 11.54 9.83 13.09
N ASN A 110 12.88 9.85 13.06
CA ASN A 110 13.69 10.29 14.17
C ASN A 110 13.44 11.77 14.51
N ALA A 111 13.31 12.62 13.49
CA ALA A 111 12.95 14.02 13.66
C ALA A 111 11.59 14.19 14.33
N LEU A 112 10.58 13.42 13.88
CA LEU A 112 9.24 13.39 14.47
C LEU A 112 9.28 12.97 15.95
N VAL A 113 9.96 11.85 16.27
CA VAL A 113 10.07 11.37 17.66
C VAL A 113 10.74 12.42 18.55
N ASN A 114 11.88 13.01 18.10
CA ASN A 114 12.59 14.03 18.86
C ASN A 114 11.73 15.29 19.10
N LEU A 115 11.03 15.75 18.05
CA LEU A 115 10.13 16.89 18.15
C LEU A 115 8.96 16.61 19.10
N CYS A 116 8.35 15.43 19.04
CA CYS A 116 7.31 15.02 19.97
C CYS A 116 7.80 14.98 21.43
N VAL A 117 9.03 14.48 21.67
CA VAL A 117 9.64 14.48 23.02
C VAL A 117 9.81 15.89 23.53
N ASP A 118 10.34 16.81 22.70
CA ASP A 118 10.53 18.21 23.07
C ASP A 118 9.19 18.88 23.41
N ILE A 119 8.17 18.72 22.55
CA ILE A 119 6.83 19.26 22.79
C ILE A 119 6.23 18.68 24.09
N CYS A 120 6.28 17.38 24.28
CA CYS A 120 5.75 16.73 25.48
C CYS A 120 6.45 17.23 26.76
N LYS A 121 7.77 17.44 26.73
CA LYS A 121 8.52 18.01 27.88
C LYS A 121 8.09 19.44 28.17
N ARG A 122 8.02 20.29 27.14
CA ARG A 122 7.69 21.72 27.32
C ARG A 122 6.26 21.96 27.80
N TYR A 123 5.32 21.14 27.33
CA TYR A 123 3.91 21.27 27.68
C TYR A 123 3.44 20.33 28.81
N GLY A 124 4.29 19.43 29.31
CA GLY A 124 4.02 18.61 30.48
C GLY A 124 3.00 17.50 30.26
N PHE A 125 3.00 16.84 29.09
CA PHE A 125 2.11 15.70 28.84
C PHE A 125 2.82 14.54 28.18
N ARG A 126 2.16 13.38 28.16
CA ARG A 126 2.65 12.13 27.54
C ARG A 126 1.76 11.75 26.39
N LEU A 127 2.31 11.02 25.41
CA LEU A 127 1.51 10.53 24.30
C LEU A 127 0.69 9.30 24.72
N ASN A 128 -0.59 9.37 24.42
CA ASN A 128 -1.53 8.26 24.56
C ASN A 128 -2.31 8.10 23.25
N TYR A 129 -2.08 7.00 22.54
CA TYR A 129 -2.80 6.66 21.32
C TYR A 129 -3.93 5.69 21.64
N THR A 130 -5.18 6.15 21.53
CA THR A 130 -6.38 5.36 21.83
C THR A 130 -7.13 4.91 20.58
N GLY A 131 -6.62 5.25 19.38
CA GLY A 131 -7.30 4.98 18.11
C GLY A 131 -8.52 5.86 17.85
N ASN A 132 -8.77 6.87 18.70
CA ASN A 132 -9.87 7.85 18.57
C ASN A 132 -9.44 9.24 19.09
N ALA A 133 -10.34 10.20 19.02
CA ALA A 133 -10.08 11.60 19.38
C ALA A 133 -9.80 11.87 20.87
N ASN A 134 -9.96 10.88 21.78
CA ASN A 134 -9.78 11.07 23.23
C ASN A 134 -8.31 11.01 23.67
N GLY A 135 -7.42 10.47 22.83
CA GLY A 135 -5.98 10.41 23.13
C GLY A 135 -5.29 11.77 23.00
N SER A 136 -4.07 11.85 23.52
CA SER A 136 -3.15 12.98 23.29
C SER A 136 -2.36 12.85 21.97
N LEU A 137 -2.35 11.68 21.36
CA LEU A 137 -1.87 11.45 20.00
C LEU A 137 -3.06 11.15 19.10
N THR A 138 -3.35 12.04 18.16
CA THR A 138 -4.53 11.98 17.29
C THR A 138 -4.16 11.98 15.82
N GLU A 139 -5.11 11.70 14.94
CA GLU A 139 -4.95 11.65 13.49
C GLU A 139 -6.03 12.47 12.80
N HIS A 140 -5.72 13.06 11.66
CA HIS A 140 -6.68 13.81 10.84
C HIS A 140 -7.96 13.01 10.51
N ARG A 141 -7.80 11.73 10.19
CA ARG A 141 -8.91 10.81 9.89
C ARG A 141 -9.92 10.60 11.02
N MET A 142 -9.59 11.01 12.24
CA MET A 142 -10.51 10.98 13.38
C MET A 142 -11.52 12.13 13.34
N PHE A 143 -11.27 13.14 12.51
CA PHE A 143 -12.04 14.41 12.48
C PHE A 143 -12.64 14.71 11.10
N ALA A 144 -12.11 14.13 10.02
CA ALA A 144 -12.56 14.36 8.66
C ALA A 144 -12.48 13.06 7.83
N ALA A 145 -13.24 13.00 6.75
CA ALA A 145 -13.18 11.91 5.78
C ALA A 145 -11.92 12.05 4.90
N THR A 146 -10.78 11.56 5.38
CA THR A 146 -9.48 11.63 4.72
C THR A 146 -8.66 10.37 4.95
N SER A 147 -7.70 10.07 4.07
CA SER A 147 -6.72 9.01 4.26
C SER A 147 -5.55 9.43 5.17
N CYS A 148 -5.39 10.73 5.47
CA CYS A 148 -4.33 11.24 6.33
C CYS A 148 -4.43 10.64 7.76
N PRO A 149 -3.32 10.20 8.36
CA PRO A 149 -1.91 10.41 8.01
C PRO A 149 -1.31 9.36 7.05
N GLY A 150 -2.13 8.64 6.31
CA GLY A 150 -1.73 7.55 5.44
C GLY A 150 -1.55 6.22 6.18
N PRO A 151 -1.60 5.09 5.44
CA PRO A 151 -1.61 3.76 6.06
C PRO A 151 -0.33 3.45 6.85
N TYR A 152 0.82 3.94 6.37
CA TYR A 152 2.10 3.70 7.06
C TYR A 152 2.13 4.40 8.41
N LEU A 153 1.96 5.73 8.43
CA LEU A 153 2.06 6.50 9.68
C LEU A 153 0.94 6.11 10.66
N HIS A 154 -0.28 5.83 10.16
CA HIS A 154 -1.36 5.26 10.98
C HIS A 154 -0.93 3.99 11.72
N SER A 155 -0.27 3.05 11.01
CA SER A 155 0.19 1.80 11.64
C SER A 155 1.28 2.00 12.70
N LYS A 156 1.97 3.17 12.65
CA LYS A 156 3.09 3.53 13.54
C LYS A 156 2.69 4.39 14.75
N MET A 157 1.44 4.83 14.85
CA MET A 157 1.00 5.68 15.97
C MET A 157 1.23 5.05 17.35
N PRO A 158 0.94 3.74 17.59
CA PRO A 158 1.27 3.11 18.87
C PRO A 158 2.76 3.11 19.17
N GLN A 159 3.60 2.85 18.15
CA GLN A 159 5.06 2.86 18.26
C GLN A 159 5.57 4.27 18.56
N LEU A 160 5.03 5.31 17.90
CA LEU A 160 5.37 6.70 18.17
C LEU A 160 5.13 7.07 19.64
N ALA A 161 3.95 6.72 20.18
CA ALA A 161 3.63 6.96 21.58
C ALA A 161 4.59 6.22 22.52
N GLN A 162 4.91 4.97 22.23
CA GLN A 162 5.84 4.16 23.01
C GLN A 162 7.26 4.76 23.01
N GLU A 163 7.81 5.09 21.85
CA GLU A 163 9.18 5.62 21.74
C GLU A 163 9.32 6.99 22.39
N VAL A 164 8.35 7.87 22.18
CA VAL A 164 8.34 9.20 22.83
C VAL A 164 8.30 9.06 24.35
N ASN A 165 7.39 8.23 24.85
CA ASN A 165 7.24 8.03 26.29
C ASN A 165 8.47 7.38 26.95
N ALA A 166 9.11 6.41 26.27
CA ALA A 166 10.35 5.81 26.77
C ALA A 166 11.48 6.83 26.87
N ARG A 167 11.61 7.74 25.88
CA ARG A 167 12.61 8.83 25.96
C ARG A 167 12.28 9.89 27.01
N LEU A 168 11.01 10.11 27.32
CA LEU A 168 10.58 10.96 28.43
C LEU A 168 11.00 10.36 29.78
N ASP A 169 11.03 9.02 29.89
CA ASP A 169 11.47 8.26 31.09
C ASP A 169 13.00 8.13 31.18
N GLY A 170 13.77 8.80 30.30
CA GLY A 170 15.23 8.74 30.31
C GLY A 170 15.82 7.44 29.75
N GLN A 171 15.01 6.58 29.15
CA GLN A 171 15.49 5.38 28.50
C GLN A 171 16.20 5.76 27.18
N THR A 172 17.45 5.34 27.02
CA THR A 172 18.14 5.39 25.74
C THR A 172 17.54 4.34 24.82
N VAL A 173 16.43 4.69 24.18
CA VAL A 173 15.95 3.92 23.05
C VAL A 173 16.92 4.27 21.90
N ALA A 174 17.80 3.30 21.54
CA ALA A 174 18.55 3.41 20.31
C ALA A 174 17.57 3.79 19.19
N PRO A 175 17.95 4.63 18.20
CA PRO A 175 17.09 4.93 17.08
C PRO A 175 16.65 3.62 16.46
N THR A 176 15.52 3.12 16.89
CA THR A 176 14.93 1.94 16.26
C THR A 176 14.47 2.43 14.92
N GLN A 177 15.22 2.03 13.88
CA GLN A 177 14.61 1.91 12.57
C GLN A 177 13.22 1.30 12.83
N PRO A 178 12.11 1.90 12.33
CA PRO A 178 10.78 1.42 12.68
C PRO A 178 10.74 -0.09 12.57
N SER A 179 10.69 -0.78 13.71
CA SER A 179 10.63 -2.22 13.74
C SER A 179 9.31 -2.60 13.10
N THR A 180 9.42 -3.13 11.89
CA THR A 180 8.36 -3.91 11.28
C THR A 180 7.92 -4.96 12.29
N PRO A 181 6.62 -5.24 12.44
CA PRO A 181 6.15 -6.36 13.26
C PRO A 181 6.92 -7.61 12.82
N ASN A 182 7.45 -8.37 13.79
CA ASN A 182 8.30 -9.55 13.61
C ASN A 182 8.09 -10.23 12.26
N ALA A 183 8.99 -9.94 11.32
CA ALA A 183 9.07 -10.67 10.08
C ALA A 183 9.94 -11.91 10.31
N PRO A 184 9.56 -13.06 9.81
CA PRO A 184 10.50 -14.14 9.64
C PRO A 184 11.66 -13.63 8.75
N SER A 185 12.87 -13.98 9.14
CA SER A 185 14.13 -13.54 8.56
C SER A 185 14.21 -13.72 7.04
N GLY A 186 14.45 -12.62 6.34
CA GLY A 186 14.90 -12.58 4.95
C GLY A 186 13.75 -12.62 3.93
N GLU A 187 13.61 -11.53 3.16
CA GLU A 187 12.75 -11.59 1.99
C GLU A 187 13.31 -12.58 1.00
N LYS A 188 12.47 -13.53 0.60
CA LYS A 188 12.82 -14.66 -0.25
C LYS A 188 13.02 -14.25 -1.71
N TYR A 189 12.42 -13.15 -2.15
CA TYR A 189 12.39 -12.73 -3.54
C TYR A 189 12.91 -11.29 -3.70
N SER A 190 13.68 -11.05 -4.77
CA SER A 190 14.25 -9.74 -5.13
C SER A 190 13.42 -9.01 -6.19
N VAL A 191 13.65 -7.70 -6.33
CA VAL A 191 13.11 -6.92 -7.46
C VAL A 191 13.56 -7.52 -8.79
N GLY A 192 12.65 -7.58 -9.76
CA GLY A 192 12.85 -8.22 -11.05
C GLY A 192 12.49 -9.71 -11.09
N THR A 193 12.24 -10.36 -9.93
CA THR A 193 11.84 -11.78 -9.88
C THR A 193 10.45 -11.93 -10.50
N PRO A 194 10.30 -12.75 -11.56
CA PRO A 194 8.98 -13.13 -12.07
C PRO A 194 8.27 -14.02 -11.05
N ILE A 195 7.01 -13.75 -10.79
CA ILE A 195 6.20 -14.51 -9.84
C ILE A 195 4.79 -14.79 -10.36
N CYS A 196 4.22 -15.87 -9.84
CA CYS A 196 2.79 -16.09 -9.79
C CYS A 196 2.32 -15.92 -8.35
N THR A 197 1.13 -15.37 -8.13
CA THR A 197 0.59 -15.18 -6.78
C THR A 197 -0.92 -15.42 -6.75
N ASN A 198 -1.38 -16.05 -5.68
CA ASN A 198 -2.81 -16.28 -5.43
C ASN A 198 -3.46 -15.19 -4.57
N THR A 199 -2.66 -14.21 -4.14
CA THR A 199 -3.12 -13.18 -3.21
C THR A 199 -2.57 -11.82 -3.62
N LEU A 200 -3.46 -10.83 -3.82
CA LEU A 200 -3.08 -9.43 -3.98
C LEU A 200 -3.76 -8.55 -2.95
N SER A 201 -2.98 -7.85 -2.17
CA SER A 201 -3.44 -6.78 -1.29
C SER A 201 -3.35 -5.42 -2.00
N VAL A 202 -4.25 -4.51 -1.71
CA VAL A 202 -4.22 -3.14 -2.25
C VAL A 202 -3.03 -2.33 -1.72
N ASN A 203 -2.43 -2.76 -0.60
CA ASN A 203 -1.23 -2.15 -0.03
C ASN A 203 -0.36 -3.19 0.70
N CYS A 204 0.89 -2.83 0.97
CA CYS A 204 1.87 -3.70 1.62
C CYS A 204 1.57 -4.01 3.10
N TYR A 205 0.71 -3.24 3.77
CA TYR A 205 0.40 -3.39 5.20
C TYR A 205 -0.75 -4.35 5.47
N GLY A 206 -1.52 -4.72 4.44
CA GLY A 206 -2.71 -5.56 4.57
C GLY A 206 -3.88 -4.86 5.27
N THR A 207 -3.84 -3.54 5.33
CA THR A 207 -4.96 -2.70 5.72
C THR A 207 -5.75 -2.36 4.46
N GLY A 208 -6.91 -2.95 4.29
CA GLY A 208 -7.72 -2.78 3.10
C GLY A 208 -8.06 -4.10 2.42
N LYS A 209 -8.52 -4.02 1.17
CA LYS A 209 -9.04 -5.17 0.47
C LYS A 209 -7.92 -6.10 0.02
N VAL A 210 -8.10 -7.39 0.30
CA VAL A 210 -7.23 -8.47 -0.18
C VAL A 210 -8.04 -9.31 -1.15
N TYR A 211 -7.49 -9.50 -2.33
CA TYR A 211 -8.09 -10.29 -3.40
C TYR A 211 -7.46 -11.68 -3.44
N LYS A 212 -8.28 -12.70 -3.70
CA LYS A 212 -7.84 -14.06 -3.98
C LYS A 212 -8.06 -14.37 -5.45
N GLY A 213 -7.07 -14.97 -6.10
CA GLY A 213 -7.12 -15.30 -7.53
C GLY A 213 -5.72 -15.65 -8.02
N ASP A 214 -5.56 -15.81 -9.33
CA ASP A 214 -4.27 -16.13 -9.93
C ASP A 214 -3.75 -14.91 -10.71
N TRP A 215 -2.60 -14.40 -10.30
CA TRP A 215 -1.93 -13.28 -10.96
C TRP A 215 -0.48 -13.64 -11.26
N SER A 216 0.02 -13.15 -12.39
CA SER A 216 1.43 -13.20 -12.75
C SER A 216 1.98 -11.80 -12.97
N GLY A 217 3.24 -11.62 -12.67
CA GLY A 217 3.95 -10.37 -12.85
C GLY A 217 5.40 -10.49 -12.45
N THR A 218 6.05 -9.36 -12.27
CA THR A 218 7.40 -9.28 -11.71
C THR A 218 7.34 -8.53 -10.38
N ILE A 219 8.23 -8.86 -9.47
CA ILE A 219 8.41 -8.06 -8.26
C ILE A 219 9.01 -6.72 -8.68
N GLY A 220 8.19 -5.67 -8.64
CA GLY A 220 8.62 -4.31 -8.96
C GLY A 220 9.22 -3.58 -7.76
N ARG A 221 8.93 -4.05 -6.54
CA ARG A 221 9.44 -3.48 -5.30
C ARG A 221 9.38 -4.48 -4.16
N VAL A 222 10.33 -4.36 -3.23
CA VAL A 222 10.36 -5.12 -1.96
C VAL A 222 10.36 -4.13 -0.80
N ILE A 223 9.45 -4.33 0.16
CA ILE A 223 9.40 -3.56 1.42
C ILE A 223 9.59 -4.52 2.58
N LYS A 224 10.80 -4.52 3.10
CA LYS A 224 11.20 -5.38 4.21
C LYS A 224 10.27 -5.25 5.41
N GLY A 225 9.81 -6.42 5.90
CA GLY A 225 8.95 -6.51 7.08
C GLY A 225 7.52 -6.04 6.91
N ALA A 226 7.08 -5.70 5.71
CA ALA A 226 5.66 -5.47 5.45
C ALA A 226 4.88 -6.79 5.48
N LYS A 227 3.59 -6.74 5.79
CA LYS A 227 2.71 -7.92 5.77
C LYS A 227 2.62 -8.56 4.38
N TYR A 228 2.66 -7.72 3.34
CA TYR A 228 2.73 -8.09 1.93
C TYR A 228 3.95 -7.37 1.33
N PRO A 229 5.17 -7.93 1.45
CA PRO A 229 6.41 -7.22 1.16
C PRO A 229 6.68 -7.00 -0.32
N TYR A 230 6.04 -7.75 -1.21
CA TYR A 230 6.36 -7.74 -2.63
C TYR A 230 5.29 -7.02 -3.45
N ARG A 231 5.66 -5.88 -4.07
CA ARG A 231 4.80 -5.24 -5.07
C ARG A 231 4.88 -6.04 -6.36
N VAL A 232 3.72 -6.39 -6.88
CA VAL A 232 3.59 -7.10 -8.16
C VAL A 232 3.31 -6.09 -9.25
N ASP A 233 4.18 -6.05 -10.24
CA ASP A 233 4.04 -5.23 -11.43
C ASP A 233 3.74 -6.12 -12.65
N ARG A 234 2.83 -5.66 -13.51
CA ARG A 234 2.52 -6.30 -14.79
C ARG A 234 2.65 -5.26 -15.89
N ASN A 235 3.51 -5.53 -16.88
CA ASN A 235 3.81 -4.59 -17.97
C ASN A 235 4.23 -3.20 -17.46
N GLY A 236 5.04 -3.17 -16.39
CA GLY A 236 5.50 -1.92 -15.79
C GLY A 236 4.47 -1.18 -14.91
N VAL A 237 3.27 -1.75 -14.74
CA VAL A 237 2.21 -1.15 -13.90
C VAL A 237 2.02 -1.98 -12.64
N ALA A 238 2.02 -1.33 -11.48
CA ALA A 238 1.72 -1.96 -10.19
C ALA A 238 0.27 -2.48 -10.17
N ILE A 239 0.08 -3.77 -9.85
CA ILE A 239 -1.24 -4.40 -9.78
C ILE A 239 -1.66 -4.75 -8.34
N GLY A 240 -0.73 -4.71 -7.39
CA GLY A 240 -0.99 -4.99 -5.98
C GLY A 240 0.25 -5.48 -5.24
N TRP A 241 0.04 -5.98 -4.03
CA TRP A 241 1.08 -6.46 -3.13
C TRP A 241 0.80 -7.89 -2.70
N THR A 242 1.85 -8.70 -2.56
CA THR A 242 1.76 -10.10 -2.12
C THR A 242 2.81 -10.43 -1.06
N ASN A 243 2.74 -11.64 -0.51
CA ASN A 243 3.67 -12.15 0.49
C ASN A 243 4.12 -13.57 0.13
N ASP A 244 5.04 -14.13 0.91
CA ASP A 244 5.60 -15.47 0.68
C ASP A 244 4.53 -16.57 0.59
N THR A 245 3.46 -16.46 1.37
CA THR A 245 2.36 -17.44 1.35
C THR A 245 1.42 -17.26 0.17
N GLY A 246 1.42 -16.08 -0.45
CA GLY A 246 0.66 -15.77 -1.64
C GLY A 246 1.41 -16.08 -2.93
N ILE A 247 2.75 -16.08 -2.87
CA ILE A 247 3.59 -16.40 -4.04
C ILE A 247 3.63 -17.92 -4.21
N ASP A 248 3.23 -18.36 -5.38
CA ASP A 248 3.40 -19.74 -5.79
C ASP A 248 4.86 -19.98 -6.18
N THR A 249 5.49 -20.96 -5.54
CA THR A 249 6.89 -21.30 -5.76
C THR A 249 7.10 -22.23 -6.95
N ASP A 250 6.04 -22.61 -7.65
CA ASP A 250 6.16 -23.38 -8.89
C ASP A 250 6.30 -22.41 -10.07
N PRO A 251 7.53 -22.20 -10.59
CA PRO A 251 7.77 -21.20 -11.61
C PRO A 251 7.34 -21.69 -12.97
N HIS A 252 6.09 -21.51 -13.31
CA HIS A 252 5.69 -21.55 -14.73
C HIS A 252 6.11 -20.26 -15.43
N ILE A 253 7.43 -19.98 -15.36
CA ILE A 253 8.07 -18.88 -16.09
C ILE A 253 8.51 -19.44 -17.44
N PRO A 254 8.12 -18.85 -18.57
CA PRO A 254 8.68 -19.21 -19.85
C PRO A 254 10.17 -18.87 -19.87
N GLY A 255 11.06 -19.87 -19.75
CA GLY A 255 12.48 -19.67 -19.97
C GLY A 255 13.47 -20.37 -19.05
N GLY A 256 13.07 -21.21 -18.12
CA GLY A 256 13.99 -21.92 -17.22
C GLY A 256 13.82 -23.45 -17.32
N THR A 257 14.84 -24.14 -17.84
CA THR A 257 14.96 -25.60 -17.81
C THR A 257 15.26 -26.10 -16.42
N THR A 258 14.33 -26.81 -15.76
CA THR A 258 14.66 -27.81 -14.74
C THR A 258 13.71 -28.98 -14.83
N THR A 259 14.29 -30.16 -14.98
CA THR A 259 13.68 -31.47 -15.03
C THR A 259 13.11 -31.86 -13.66
N SER A 260 11.79 -32.01 -13.57
CA SER A 260 11.14 -32.86 -12.57
C SER A 260 9.94 -33.58 -13.20
N THR A 261 9.84 -34.85 -12.92
CA THR A 261 8.90 -35.82 -13.47
C THR A 261 7.44 -35.44 -13.18
N PRO A 262 6.53 -35.38 -14.19
CA PRO A 262 5.15 -34.94 -13.95
C PRO A 262 4.33 -36.04 -13.30
N THR A 263 3.65 -35.68 -12.21
CA THR A 263 2.57 -36.49 -11.63
C THR A 263 1.32 -36.42 -12.51
N VAL A 264 0.59 -37.51 -12.63
CA VAL A 264 -0.52 -37.82 -13.58
C VAL A 264 -1.71 -36.85 -13.60
N LEU A 265 -1.73 -35.79 -12.78
CA LEU A 265 -2.83 -34.81 -12.64
C LEU A 265 -2.89 -33.74 -13.75
N ASN A 266 -1.89 -33.61 -14.59
CA ASN A 266 -1.77 -32.56 -15.62
C ASN A 266 -1.79 -33.08 -17.07
N SER A 267 -2.29 -34.30 -17.29
CA SER A 267 -2.34 -34.86 -18.64
C SER A 267 -3.28 -34.01 -19.53
N THR A 268 -2.75 -33.60 -20.68
CA THR A 268 -3.55 -33.00 -21.73
C THR A 268 -4.40 -34.09 -22.42
N PRO A 269 -5.64 -33.82 -22.77
CA PRO A 269 -6.44 -34.74 -23.58
C PRO A 269 -5.79 -35.01 -24.94
N SER A 270 -6.12 -36.13 -25.57
CA SER A 270 -5.57 -36.51 -26.90
C SER A 270 -5.90 -35.49 -28.01
N ASP A 271 -7.00 -34.75 -27.87
CA ASP A 271 -7.44 -33.69 -28.80
C ASP A 271 -6.93 -32.31 -28.42
N PHE A 272 -5.93 -32.21 -27.51
CA PHE A 272 -5.35 -30.96 -27.07
C PHE A 272 -4.43 -30.35 -28.14
N ILE A 273 -4.76 -29.17 -28.57
CA ILE A 273 -3.97 -28.38 -29.52
C ILE A 273 -3.09 -27.41 -28.73
N ARG A 274 -1.77 -27.55 -28.84
CA ARG A 274 -0.83 -26.65 -28.16
C ARG A 274 -0.79 -25.30 -28.85
N GLU A 275 -1.01 -24.26 -28.10
CA GLU A 275 -0.93 -22.87 -28.52
C GLU A 275 -0.63 -21.99 -27.33
N SER A 276 0.34 -21.10 -27.41
CA SER A 276 0.66 -20.18 -26.33
C SER A 276 0.31 -18.76 -26.74
N ALA A 277 -0.74 -18.22 -26.12
CA ALA A 277 -1.17 -16.84 -26.35
C ALA A 277 -1.83 -16.28 -25.08
N THR A 278 -2.18 -15.00 -25.10
CA THR A 278 -2.90 -14.35 -24.01
C THR A 278 -4.32 -14.06 -24.45
N PHE A 279 -5.28 -14.47 -23.63
CA PHE A 279 -6.69 -14.20 -23.85
C PHE A 279 -7.20 -13.10 -22.93
N TYR A 280 -7.90 -12.13 -23.50
CA TYR A 280 -8.53 -11.02 -22.81
C TYR A 280 -10.04 -11.12 -22.96
N PRO A 281 -10.78 -11.58 -21.93
CA PRO A 281 -12.22 -11.73 -22.01
C PRO A 281 -12.94 -10.38 -22.10
N ASN A 282 -14.02 -10.32 -22.86
CA ASN A 282 -14.94 -9.18 -22.94
C ASN A 282 -16.22 -9.37 -22.11
N THR A 283 -16.36 -10.53 -21.47
CA THR A 283 -17.48 -10.91 -20.59
C THR A 283 -16.98 -11.72 -19.42
N THR A 284 -17.87 -12.04 -18.47
CA THR A 284 -17.52 -12.90 -17.33
C THR A 284 -17.58 -14.37 -17.73
N LEU A 285 -16.45 -15.07 -17.61
CA LEU A 285 -16.26 -16.46 -18.00
C LEU A 285 -15.86 -17.31 -16.80
N LYS A 286 -16.59 -18.42 -16.59
CA LYS A 286 -16.32 -19.36 -15.51
C LYS A 286 -15.14 -20.26 -15.81
N ILE A 287 -14.34 -20.53 -14.77
CA ILE A 287 -13.21 -21.45 -14.81
C ILE A 287 -13.65 -22.83 -14.33
N ARG A 288 -13.30 -23.88 -15.08
CA ARG A 288 -13.69 -25.26 -14.81
C ARG A 288 -12.48 -26.18 -14.68
N LYS A 289 -12.66 -27.33 -14.04
CA LYS A 289 -11.63 -28.38 -13.94
C LYS A 289 -11.53 -29.28 -15.17
N ALA A 290 -12.50 -29.21 -16.08
CA ALA A 290 -12.54 -29.98 -17.34
C ALA A 290 -13.16 -29.16 -18.47
N PRO A 291 -12.79 -29.40 -19.75
CA PRO A 291 -13.33 -28.68 -20.91
C PRO A 291 -14.71 -29.20 -21.33
N THR A 292 -15.66 -29.08 -20.43
CA THR A 292 -17.07 -29.47 -20.63
C THR A 292 -17.97 -28.58 -19.79
N GLU A 293 -19.20 -28.36 -20.25
CA GLU A 293 -20.22 -27.61 -19.51
C GLU A 293 -20.60 -28.27 -18.18
N LYS A 294 -20.47 -29.59 -18.09
CA LYS A 294 -20.68 -30.37 -16.87
C LYS A 294 -19.43 -30.46 -15.99
N GLY A 295 -18.30 -29.91 -16.44
CA GLY A 295 -17.05 -29.86 -15.67
C GLY A 295 -17.23 -29.09 -14.35
N ILE A 296 -16.58 -29.58 -13.29
CA ILE A 296 -16.62 -28.93 -11.96
C ILE A 296 -16.29 -27.44 -12.08
N ASP A 297 -17.26 -26.62 -11.69
CA ASP A 297 -17.07 -25.17 -11.57
C ASP A 297 -16.16 -24.89 -10.38
N THR A 298 -15.07 -24.15 -10.60
CA THR A 298 -14.10 -23.81 -9.52
C THR A 298 -14.59 -22.69 -8.62
N GLY A 299 -15.71 -22.02 -8.96
CA GLY A 299 -16.14 -20.79 -8.32
C GLY A 299 -15.34 -19.54 -8.75
N LEU A 300 -14.31 -19.73 -9.58
CA LEU A 300 -13.48 -18.65 -10.10
C LEU A 300 -13.95 -18.23 -11.50
N PHE A 301 -13.60 -17.02 -11.88
CA PHE A 301 -13.97 -16.47 -13.20
C PHE A 301 -12.93 -15.46 -13.69
N TYR A 302 -12.89 -15.27 -15.01
CA TYR A 302 -12.28 -14.10 -15.65
C TYR A 302 -13.37 -13.18 -16.19
N LYS A 303 -13.12 -11.86 -16.15
CA LYS A 303 -14.03 -10.84 -16.66
C LYS A 303 -13.28 -9.78 -17.46
N GLN A 304 -14.01 -8.88 -18.09
CA GLN A 304 -13.42 -7.74 -18.80
C GLN A 304 -12.39 -7.00 -17.94
N GLY A 305 -11.25 -6.67 -18.51
CA GLY A 305 -10.10 -6.06 -17.83
C GLY A 305 -9.11 -7.07 -17.23
N MET A 306 -9.42 -8.37 -17.24
CA MET A 306 -8.50 -9.44 -16.83
C MET A 306 -7.89 -10.10 -18.06
N SER A 307 -6.82 -10.88 -17.87
CA SER A 307 -6.22 -11.69 -18.93
C SER A 307 -5.69 -13.00 -18.37
N VAL A 308 -5.61 -14.01 -19.22
CA VAL A 308 -5.01 -15.30 -18.91
C VAL A 308 -4.09 -15.72 -20.05
N ARG A 309 -2.87 -16.13 -19.72
CA ARG A 309 -2.00 -16.83 -20.66
C ARG A 309 -2.37 -18.30 -20.63
N TYR A 310 -2.62 -18.87 -21.79
CA TYR A 310 -2.98 -20.29 -21.94
C TYR A 310 -1.90 -21.02 -22.73
N ASP A 311 -1.83 -22.36 -22.53
CA ASP A 311 -0.83 -23.24 -23.14
C ASP A 311 -1.41 -24.16 -24.23
N GLY A 312 -2.70 -24.04 -24.49
CA GLY A 312 -3.40 -24.75 -25.53
C GLY A 312 -4.90 -24.73 -25.34
N TYR A 313 -5.58 -25.44 -26.24
CA TYR A 313 -7.04 -25.50 -26.27
C TYR A 313 -7.55 -26.82 -26.79
N VAL A 314 -8.85 -27.09 -26.59
CA VAL A 314 -9.63 -28.13 -27.24
C VAL A 314 -10.89 -27.55 -27.86
N LYS A 315 -11.44 -28.24 -28.85
CA LYS A 315 -12.71 -27.91 -29.48
C LYS A 315 -13.75 -28.96 -29.05
N ARG A 316 -14.63 -28.61 -28.12
CA ARG A 316 -15.62 -29.54 -27.55
C ARG A 316 -16.96 -28.85 -27.30
N GLU A 317 -18.04 -29.62 -27.44
CA GLU A 317 -19.41 -29.15 -27.14
C GLU A 317 -19.79 -27.85 -27.87
N GLY A 318 -19.26 -27.62 -29.08
CA GLY A 318 -19.48 -26.38 -29.84
C GLY A 318 -18.69 -25.15 -29.37
N PHE A 319 -17.69 -25.32 -28.49
CA PHE A 319 -16.89 -24.25 -27.95
C PHE A 319 -15.39 -24.47 -28.11
N VAL A 320 -14.64 -23.37 -28.15
CA VAL A 320 -13.20 -23.37 -27.89
C VAL A 320 -13.02 -23.31 -26.38
N TRP A 321 -12.32 -24.27 -25.82
CA TRP A 321 -11.91 -24.31 -24.41
C TRP A 321 -10.41 -24.09 -24.31
N ILE A 322 -9.99 -22.88 -23.93
CA ILE A 322 -8.58 -22.63 -23.63
C ILE A 322 -8.20 -23.22 -22.29
N SER A 323 -6.92 -23.56 -22.14
CA SER A 323 -6.41 -24.23 -20.95
C SER A 323 -5.09 -23.69 -20.50
N TRP A 324 -4.88 -23.74 -19.20
CA TRP A 324 -3.61 -23.39 -18.54
C TRP A 324 -3.45 -24.21 -17.26
N ILE A 325 -2.24 -24.26 -16.77
CA ILE A 325 -1.98 -24.78 -15.42
C ILE A 325 -2.19 -23.63 -14.44
N SER A 326 -3.06 -23.83 -13.45
CA SER A 326 -3.27 -22.86 -12.38
C SER A 326 -2.03 -22.75 -11.52
N ALA A 327 -1.49 -21.55 -11.40
CA ALA A 327 -0.31 -21.29 -10.58
C ALA A 327 -0.55 -21.56 -9.08
N SER A 328 -1.80 -21.43 -8.62
CA SER A 328 -2.14 -21.61 -7.20
C SER A 328 -2.38 -23.07 -6.80
N THR A 329 -2.71 -23.96 -7.74
CA THR A 329 -3.09 -25.35 -7.42
C THR A 329 -2.27 -26.40 -8.18
N GLY A 330 -1.48 -25.96 -9.18
CA GLY A 330 -0.82 -26.89 -10.11
C GLY A 330 -1.77 -27.71 -10.98
N GLU A 331 -3.09 -27.50 -10.88
CA GLU A 331 -4.08 -28.22 -11.65
C GLU A 331 -4.39 -27.52 -12.98
N ARG A 332 -4.68 -28.31 -13.99
CA ARG A 332 -5.15 -27.77 -15.27
C ARG A 332 -6.53 -27.14 -15.11
N ARG A 333 -6.70 -25.98 -15.69
CA ARG A 333 -7.93 -25.19 -15.74
C ARG A 333 -8.37 -24.98 -17.16
N TRP A 334 -9.69 -24.79 -17.31
CA TRP A 334 -10.34 -24.64 -18.59
C TRP A 334 -11.36 -23.51 -18.56
N MET A 335 -11.46 -22.80 -19.67
CA MET A 335 -12.42 -21.71 -19.82
C MET A 335 -12.92 -21.66 -21.26
N LYS A 336 -14.23 -21.45 -21.46
CA LYS A 336 -14.76 -21.18 -22.79
C LYS A 336 -14.22 -19.86 -23.30
N ALA A 337 -13.71 -19.85 -24.52
CA ALA A 337 -13.14 -18.67 -25.15
C ALA A 337 -13.87 -18.24 -26.42
N GLY A 338 -14.85 -19.00 -26.84
CA GLY A 338 -15.70 -18.66 -27.98
C GLY A 338 -16.52 -19.84 -28.51
N VAL A 339 -17.41 -19.57 -29.47
CA VAL A 339 -18.34 -20.54 -30.09
C VAL A 339 -17.79 -20.98 -31.46
N LEU A 340 -17.85 -22.27 -31.70
CA LEU A 340 -17.46 -22.87 -32.98
C LEU A 340 -18.64 -22.88 -33.98
N ASN A 341 -18.36 -22.57 -35.22
CA ASN A 341 -19.32 -22.85 -36.31
C ASN A 341 -19.27 -24.32 -36.75
N SER A 342 -20.12 -24.70 -37.70
CA SER A 342 -20.18 -26.06 -38.26
C SER A 342 -18.89 -26.58 -38.89
N LYS A 343 -17.98 -25.66 -39.28
CA LYS A 343 -16.66 -25.99 -39.83
C LYS A 343 -15.56 -26.03 -38.75
N GLY A 344 -15.89 -25.82 -37.46
CA GLY A 344 -14.96 -25.85 -36.36
C GLY A 344 -14.09 -24.60 -36.19
N TYR A 345 -14.50 -23.47 -36.76
CA TYR A 345 -13.83 -22.18 -36.57
C TYR A 345 -14.49 -21.38 -35.43
N ASN A 346 -13.68 -20.69 -34.62
CA ASN A 346 -14.18 -19.78 -33.61
C ASN A 346 -14.70 -18.48 -34.25
N THR A 347 -16.01 -18.41 -34.44
CA THR A 347 -16.67 -17.28 -35.12
C THR A 347 -17.31 -16.27 -34.18
N ASN A 348 -17.42 -16.62 -32.90
CA ASN A 348 -17.92 -15.72 -31.87
C ASN A 348 -17.05 -15.83 -30.61
N PRO A 349 -15.86 -15.19 -30.63
CA PRO A 349 -14.96 -15.20 -29.50
C PRO A 349 -15.51 -14.38 -28.32
N TYR A 350 -15.34 -14.90 -27.11
CA TYR A 350 -15.70 -14.24 -25.85
C TYR A 350 -14.62 -13.26 -25.37
N GLY A 351 -13.71 -12.88 -26.23
CA GLY A 351 -12.61 -11.99 -25.95
C GLY A 351 -11.61 -11.90 -27.09
N ARG A 352 -10.49 -11.25 -26.83
CA ARG A 352 -9.39 -11.03 -27.78
C ARG A 352 -8.22 -11.94 -27.45
N PHE A 353 -7.63 -12.56 -28.47
CA PHE A 353 -6.41 -13.34 -28.40
C PHE A 353 -5.22 -12.49 -28.89
N ILE A 354 -4.07 -12.53 -28.18
CA ILE A 354 -2.83 -11.84 -28.50
C ILE A 354 -1.63 -12.75 -28.23
#